data_a3e6a32077065f1d7559955244a4c3f9
#
_entry.id   a3e6a32077065f1d7559955244a4c3f9
#
_cell.length_a   1.000
_cell.length_b   1.000
_cell.length_c   1.000
_cell.angle_alpha   90.00
_cell.angle_beta   90.00
_cell.angle_gamma   90.00
#
_symmetry.space_group_name_H-M   'P 1'
#
loop_
_entity.id
_entity.type
_entity.pdbx_description
1 polymer ?
#
loop_
_entity_poly.entity_id
_entity_poly.type
_entity_poly.pdbx_seq_one_letter_code
_entity_poly.pdbx_strand_id
1 'polypeptide(L)'
;MCAYQPVVVIVVCGFDATSVDHMARMMATVDTFRQMTRQVMTLAEDICQGRVMMAHEGGYSEVYVPFCGHAVLQEMSGSHIEATDPMAPLNLVRQPGAPHQAFVSGEIAKMRDALGLSG
;
A
#
# COMPACT_ATOMS: atom_id res chain seq x y z
N MET A 1 -2.21 -1.98 -21.76
CA MET A 1 -0.81 -1.69 -22.17
C MET A 1 -0.38 -0.37 -21.53
N CYS A 2 0.68 -0.34 -20.75
CA CYS A 2 1.12 0.90 -20.10
C CYS A 2 1.68 1.82 -21.20
N ALA A 3 1.07 2.99 -21.41
CA ALA A 3 1.49 3.96 -22.42
C ALA A 3 2.84 4.61 -22.09
N TYR A 4 3.24 4.56 -20.81
CA TYR A 4 4.49 5.11 -20.30
C TYR A 4 5.43 3.96 -19.88
N GLN A 5 6.67 4.01 -20.34
CA GLN A 5 7.69 3.03 -20.00
C GLN A 5 8.79 3.69 -19.16
N PRO A 6 8.65 3.66 -17.85
CA PRO A 6 9.64 4.24 -16.94
C PRO A 6 10.92 3.40 -16.93
N VAL A 7 12.04 4.03 -16.61
CA VAL A 7 13.31 3.34 -16.36
C VAL A 7 13.37 2.81 -14.92
N VAL A 8 12.70 3.47 -14.00
CA VAL A 8 12.63 3.13 -12.57
C VAL A 8 11.29 3.60 -12.01
N VAL A 9 10.74 2.88 -11.05
CA VAL A 9 9.59 3.29 -10.25
C VAL A 9 10.09 3.80 -8.92
N ILE A 10 9.77 5.04 -8.57
CA ILE A 10 10.08 5.64 -7.28
C ILE A 10 8.77 5.82 -6.52
N VAL A 11 8.69 5.21 -5.34
CA VAL A 11 7.52 5.28 -4.46
C VAL A 11 7.82 6.19 -3.28
N VAL A 12 7.02 7.23 -3.12
CA VAL A 12 6.98 8.05 -1.89
C VAL A 12 6.16 7.26 -0.86
N CYS A 13 6.86 6.58 0.04
CA CYS A 13 6.29 5.59 0.95
C CYS A 13 6.09 6.21 2.34
N GLY A 14 5.01 6.96 2.52
CA GLY A 14 4.57 7.45 3.83
C GLY A 14 3.68 6.43 4.55
N PHE A 15 3.82 6.34 5.86
CA PHE A 15 3.01 5.45 6.71
C PHE A 15 1.93 6.18 7.51
N ASP A 16 1.71 7.45 7.22
CA ASP A 16 0.71 8.31 7.86
C ASP A 16 -0.74 7.93 7.49
N ALA A 17 -0.95 7.15 6.43
CA ALA A 17 -2.26 6.60 6.08
C ALA A 17 -2.76 5.52 7.06
N THR A 18 -2.00 5.15 8.09
CA THR A 18 -2.40 4.11 9.05
C THR A 18 -3.53 4.56 9.96
N SER A 19 -4.31 3.58 10.42
CA SER A 19 -5.45 3.80 11.32
C SER A 19 -5.08 4.36 12.69
N VAL A 20 -3.80 4.28 13.07
CA VAL A 20 -3.27 4.74 14.37
C VAL A 20 -2.42 5.99 14.26
N ASP A 21 -2.23 6.52 13.05
CA ASP A 21 -1.54 7.78 12.85
C ASP A 21 -2.45 8.95 13.22
N HIS A 22 -1.87 9.97 13.84
CA HIS A 22 -2.63 11.13 14.28
C HIS A 22 -2.75 12.24 13.21
N MET A 23 -1.95 12.16 12.15
CA MET A 23 -1.95 13.15 11.06
C MET A 23 -2.89 12.77 9.92
N ALA A 24 -2.98 11.50 9.58
CA ALA A 24 -3.86 11.01 8.54
C ALA A 24 -4.90 10.03 9.12
N ARG A 25 -6.13 10.10 8.65
CA ARG A 25 -7.26 9.33 9.17
C ARG A 25 -7.75 8.29 8.17
N MET A 26 -6.81 7.59 7.56
CA MET A 26 -7.11 6.44 6.73
C MET A 26 -7.07 5.17 7.57
N MET A 27 -7.49 4.06 6.99
CA MET A 27 -7.59 2.78 7.71
C MET A 27 -6.55 1.77 7.22
N ALA A 28 -5.41 2.25 6.69
CA ALA A 28 -4.34 1.38 6.24
C ALA A 28 -3.72 0.60 7.41
N THR A 29 -3.36 -0.64 7.15
CA THR A 29 -2.75 -1.56 8.11
C THR A 29 -1.37 -1.99 7.61
N VAL A 30 -0.61 -2.69 8.43
CA VAL A 30 0.65 -3.33 8.02
C VAL A 30 0.46 -4.18 6.76
N ASP A 31 -0.62 -4.95 6.70
CA ASP A 31 -0.92 -5.80 5.55
C ASP A 31 -1.28 -4.99 4.29
N THR A 32 -1.91 -3.83 4.44
CA THR A 32 -2.15 -2.90 3.33
C THR A 32 -0.84 -2.49 2.66
N PHE A 33 0.17 -2.09 3.43
CA PHE A 33 1.48 -1.72 2.88
C PHE A 33 2.19 -2.91 2.25
N ARG A 34 2.09 -4.09 2.84
CA ARG A 34 2.59 -5.34 2.26
C ARG A 34 2.00 -5.59 0.88
N GLN A 35 0.68 -5.53 0.76
CA GLN A 35 -0.02 -5.78 -0.50
C GLN A 35 0.31 -4.72 -1.55
N MET A 36 0.33 -3.44 -1.19
CA MET A 36 0.71 -2.36 -2.12
C MET A 36 2.14 -2.53 -2.62
N THR A 37 3.07 -2.87 -1.73
CA THR A 37 4.47 -3.13 -2.11
C THR A 37 4.58 -4.26 -3.11
N ARG A 38 3.90 -5.37 -2.86
CA ARG A 38 3.86 -6.52 -3.77
C ARG A 38 3.32 -6.13 -5.15
N GLN A 39 2.23 -5.36 -5.20
CA GLN A 39 1.65 -4.89 -6.46
C GLN A 39 2.60 -3.98 -7.23
N VAL A 40 3.27 -3.04 -6.54
CA VAL A 40 4.26 -2.16 -7.14
C VAL A 40 5.45 -2.93 -7.70
N MET A 41 5.96 -3.90 -6.95
CA MET A 41 7.07 -4.74 -7.39
C MET A 41 6.70 -5.58 -8.62
N THR A 42 5.52 -6.18 -8.61
CA THR A 42 5.00 -6.94 -9.76
C THR A 42 4.88 -6.05 -11.00
N LEU A 43 4.29 -4.86 -10.84
CA LEU A 43 4.19 -3.89 -11.94
C LEU A 43 5.58 -3.47 -12.45
N ALA A 44 6.51 -3.18 -11.55
CA ALA A 44 7.86 -2.76 -11.92
C ALA A 44 8.63 -3.85 -12.66
N GLU A 45 8.41 -5.12 -12.33
CA GLU A 45 8.98 -6.24 -13.08
C GLU A 45 8.53 -6.20 -14.54
N ASP A 46 7.24 -5.95 -14.76
CA ASP A 46 6.65 -5.92 -16.11
C ASP A 46 7.12 -4.70 -16.93
N ILE A 47 7.32 -3.53 -16.32
CA ILE A 47 7.52 -2.27 -17.05
C ILE A 47 8.95 -1.74 -16.99
N CYS A 48 9.77 -2.12 -15.99
CA CYS A 48 11.13 -1.60 -15.82
C CYS A 48 12.11 -2.61 -15.21
N GLN A 49 11.89 -3.91 -15.40
CA GLN A 49 12.80 -4.98 -14.95
C GLN A 49 13.04 -4.95 -13.43
N GLY A 50 11.98 -4.71 -12.65
CA GLY A 50 12.03 -4.73 -11.19
C GLY A 50 12.75 -3.54 -10.53
N ARG A 51 13.10 -2.50 -11.29
CA ARG A 51 13.78 -1.33 -10.72
C ARG A 51 12.83 -0.47 -9.92
N VAL A 52 12.80 -0.71 -8.61
CA VAL A 52 11.97 0.03 -7.63
C VAL A 52 12.85 0.68 -6.58
N MET A 53 12.54 1.89 -6.22
CA MET A 53 13.08 2.59 -5.06
C MET A 53 11.91 3.06 -4.20
N MET A 54 11.98 2.84 -2.90
CA MET A 54 11.03 3.38 -1.93
C MET A 54 11.72 4.39 -1.02
N ALA A 55 11.18 5.61 -0.96
CA ALA A 55 11.64 6.66 -0.07
C ALA A 55 10.63 6.82 1.07
N HIS A 56 11.08 6.61 2.31
CA HIS A 56 10.23 6.86 3.47
C HIS A 56 10.00 8.37 3.63
N GLU A 57 8.75 8.75 3.76
CA GLU A 57 8.33 10.14 3.93
C GLU A 57 7.55 10.32 5.24
N GLY A 58 6.21 10.36 5.19
CA GLY A 58 5.36 10.49 6.37
C GLY A 58 5.25 9.22 7.21
N GLY A 59 4.66 9.39 8.38
CA GLY A 59 4.44 8.34 9.37
C GLY A 59 4.88 8.82 10.74
N TYR A 60 3.91 9.13 11.60
CA TYR A 60 4.13 9.87 12.84
C TYR A 60 3.77 9.05 14.08
N SER A 61 3.38 7.81 13.88
CA SER A 61 3.17 6.84 14.95
C SER A 61 4.47 6.07 15.23
N GLU A 62 5.23 6.48 16.24
CA GLU A 62 6.48 5.83 16.65
C GLU A 62 6.32 4.33 16.91
N VAL A 63 5.13 3.93 17.36
CA VAL A 63 4.82 2.53 17.71
C VAL A 63 4.52 1.71 16.46
N TYR A 64 3.90 2.28 15.42
CA TYR A 64 3.35 1.52 14.31
C TYR A 64 4.17 1.58 13.02
N VAL A 65 4.84 2.69 12.77
CA VAL A 65 5.73 2.88 11.61
C VAL A 65 6.76 1.76 11.46
N PRO A 66 7.43 1.27 12.53
CA PRO A 66 8.38 0.17 12.41
C PRO A 66 7.78 -1.11 11.82
N PHE A 67 6.54 -1.44 12.16
CA PHE A 67 5.85 -2.63 11.61
C PHE A 67 5.47 -2.45 10.14
N CYS A 68 5.02 -1.25 9.76
CA CYS A 68 4.72 -0.93 8.36
C CYS A 68 5.98 -0.95 7.51
N GLY A 69 7.06 -0.32 7.97
CA GLY A 69 8.36 -0.33 7.31
C GLY A 69 8.94 -1.74 7.19
N HIS A 70 8.82 -2.54 8.25
CA HIS A 70 9.23 -3.94 8.21
C HIS A 70 8.49 -4.73 7.11
N ALA A 71 7.16 -4.55 6.99
CA ALA A 71 6.37 -5.23 5.97
C ALA A 71 6.81 -4.86 4.54
N VAL A 72 7.12 -3.59 4.30
CA VAL A 72 7.65 -3.11 3.02
C VAL A 72 9.02 -3.74 2.75
N LEU A 73 9.94 -3.68 3.70
CA LEU A 73 11.28 -4.25 3.56
C LEU A 73 11.26 -5.78 3.39
N GLN A 74 10.34 -6.45 4.07
CA GLN A 74 10.14 -7.90 3.96
C GLN A 74 9.75 -8.29 2.53
N GLU A 75 8.77 -7.59 1.93
CA GLU A 75 8.38 -7.84 0.54
C GLU A 75 9.51 -7.52 -0.44
N MET A 76 10.17 -6.36 -0.28
CA MET A 76 11.26 -5.95 -1.18
C MET A 76 12.47 -6.89 -1.15
N SER A 77 12.78 -7.47 0.00
CA SER A 77 13.96 -8.34 0.18
C SER A 77 13.66 -9.83 0.00
N GLY A 78 12.38 -10.23 -0.05
CA GLY A 78 11.97 -11.64 0.00
C GLY A 78 12.28 -12.30 1.34
N SER A 79 12.48 -11.53 2.40
CA SER A 79 12.79 -12.05 3.75
C SER A 79 11.60 -12.81 4.34
N HIS A 80 11.91 -13.89 5.08
CA HIS A 80 10.91 -14.65 5.84
C HIS A 80 10.87 -14.27 7.33
N ILE A 81 11.57 -13.21 7.72
CA ILE A 81 11.52 -12.71 9.10
C ILE A 81 10.17 -11.98 9.26
N GLU A 82 9.36 -12.46 10.20
CA GLU A 82 8.04 -11.88 10.46
C GLU A 82 8.07 -10.98 11.68
N ALA A 83 7.34 -9.86 11.59
CA ALA A 83 6.99 -9.03 12.73
C ALA A 83 5.47 -9.03 12.89
N THR A 84 4.99 -9.49 14.03
CA THR A 84 3.56 -9.52 14.33
C THR A 84 3.02 -8.11 14.50
N ASP A 85 2.00 -7.75 13.73
CA ASP A 85 1.30 -6.46 13.87
C ASP A 85 0.56 -6.41 15.23
N PRO A 86 1.00 -5.57 16.17
CA PRO A 86 0.39 -5.49 17.50
C PRO A 86 -1.02 -4.89 17.47
N MET A 87 -1.37 -4.20 16.40
CA MET A 87 -2.65 -3.52 16.25
C MET A 87 -3.63 -4.29 15.35
N ALA A 88 -3.23 -5.43 14.80
CA ALA A 88 -4.05 -6.20 13.88
C ALA A 88 -5.47 -6.52 14.43
N PRO A 89 -5.65 -6.97 15.68
CA PRO A 89 -6.98 -7.24 16.21
C PRO A 89 -7.87 -6.00 16.27
N LEU A 90 -7.30 -4.85 16.63
CA LEU A 90 -8.01 -3.57 16.69
C LEU A 90 -8.34 -3.05 15.29
N ASN A 91 -7.40 -3.14 14.38
CA ASN A 91 -7.56 -2.66 13.01
C ASN A 91 -8.60 -3.50 12.25
N LEU A 92 -8.64 -4.81 12.48
CA LEU A 92 -9.59 -5.70 11.81
C LEU A 92 -11.06 -5.32 12.10
N VAL A 93 -11.39 -5.01 13.36
CA VAL A 93 -12.77 -4.65 13.74
C VAL A 93 -13.15 -3.23 13.31
N ARG A 94 -12.19 -2.41 12.95
CA ARG A 94 -12.39 -1.02 12.49
C ARG A 94 -12.49 -0.89 10.97
N GLN A 95 -12.20 -1.94 10.23
CA GLN A 95 -12.27 -1.90 8.77
C GLN A 95 -13.70 -1.65 8.29
N PRO A 96 -13.86 -0.89 7.20
CA PRO A 96 -15.18 -0.64 6.61
C PRO A 96 -15.89 -1.94 6.21
N GLY A 97 -17.17 -2.01 6.50
CA GLY A 97 -17.99 -3.16 6.14
C GLY A 97 -18.26 -3.28 4.63
N ALA A 98 -18.80 -4.42 4.21
CA ALA A 98 -19.05 -4.77 2.81
C ALA A 98 -19.84 -3.70 2.01
N PRO A 99 -20.89 -3.03 2.56
CA PRO A 99 -21.59 -1.99 1.82
C PRO A 99 -20.69 -0.80 1.42
N HIS A 100 -19.81 -0.38 2.32
CA HIS A 100 -18.86 0.70 2.03
C HIS A 100 -17.81 0.26 1.00
N GLN A 101 -17.30 -0.96 1.12
CA GLN A 101 -16.34 -1.51 0.15
C GLN A 101 -16.97 -1.59 -1.25
N ALA A 102 -18.22 -2.02 -1.36
CA ALA A 102 -18.95 -2.06 -2.63
C ALA A 102 -19.14 -0.67 -3.24
N PHE A 103 -19.47 0.32 -2.41
CA PHE A 103 -19.57 1.71 -2.83
C PHE A 103 -18.24 2.23 -3.39
N VAL A 104 -17.15 2.08 -2.63
CA VAL A 104 -15.81 2.54 -3.05
C VAL A 104 -15.37 1.84 -4.34
N SER A 105 -15.59 0.52 -4.44
CA SER A 105 -15.25 -0.23 -5.66
C SER A 105 -16.04 0.28 -6.88
N GLY A 106 -17.32 0.63 -6.68
CA GLY A 106 -18.15 1.23 -7.73
C GLY A 106 -17.63 2.60 -8.19
N GLU A 107 -17.20 3.45 -7.27
CA GLU A 107 -16.60 4.75 -7.61
C GLU A 107 -15.26 4.60 -8.34
N ILE A 108 -14.42 3.68 -7.92
CA ILE A 108 -13.17 3.35 -8.63
C ILE A 108 -13.44 2.86 -10.05
N ALA A 109 -14.46 2.01 -10.24
CA ALA A 109 -14.84 1.54 -11.57
C ALA A 109 -15.26 2.69 -12.49
N LYS A 110 -16.09 3.63 -12.01
CA LYS A 110 -16.48 4.82 -12.75
C LYS A 110 -15.28 5.69 -13.15
N MET A 111 -14.33 5.85 -12.23
CA MET A 111 -13.09 6.60 -12.51
C MET A 111 -12.24 5.90 -13.59
N ARG A 112 -12.10 4.59 -13.53
CA ARG A 112 -11.41 3.80 -14.56
C ARG A 112 -12.05 3.98 -15.94
N ASP A 113 -13.38 3.89 -16.00
CA ASP A 113 -14.13 4.06 -17.25
C ASP A 113 -13.96 5.47 -17.81
N ALA A 114 -14.05 6.50 -16.97
CA ALA A 114 -13.83 7.88 -17.36
C ALA A 114 -12.42 8.17 -17.90
N LEU A 115 -11.42 7.42 -17.40
CA LEU A 115 -10.02 7.53 -17.83
C LEU A 115 -9.67 6.61 -19.03
N GLY A 116 -10.65 5.83 -19.54
CA GLY A 116 -10.42 4.89 -20.62
C GLY A 116 -9.49 3.71 -20.23
N LEU A 117 -9.43 3.38 -18.94
CA LEU A 117 -8.60 2.30 -18.41
C LEU A 117 -9.35 0.96 -18.30
N SER A 118 -10.55 0.89 -18.87
CA SER A 118 -11.34 -0.33 -18.99
C SER A 118 -10.74 -1.21 -20.06
N GLY A 119 -10.02 -2.23 -19.68
CA GLY A 119 -9.39 -3.22 -20.55
C GLY A 119 -9.34 -4.56 -19.83
#